data_dfc1c864224c8b229c875a89bc566c7b
#
_entry.id   dfc1c864224c8b229c875a89bc566c7b
#
_cell.length_a   1.000
_cell.length_b   1.000
_cell.length_c   1.000
_cell.angle_alpha   90.00
_cell.angle_beta   90.00
_cell.angle_gamma   90.00
#
_symmetry.space_group_name_H-M   'P 1'
#
loop_
_entity.id
_entity.type
_entity.pdbx_description
1 polymer ?
#
loop_
_entity_poly.entity_id
_entity_poly.type
_entity_poly.pdbx_seq_one_letter_code
_entity_poly.pdbx_strand_id
1 'polypeptide(L)'
;MAWDFSTEPEFQEHLDWMRQFVREQIWPLETIYDELGEEGFRRAIAPLQEQVKARGLWAAHLPPELGGQGVGQVKLGLMHEILGTSPFAPAVFGNAAPDSGNSEILALAGTPEQKERYL
;
A
#
# COMPACT_ATOMS: atom_id res chain seq x y z
N MET A 1 3.41 21.87 -26.98
CA MET A 1 3.38 20.55 -26.31
C MET A 1 2.32 20.61 -25.22
N ALA A 2 1.28 19.81 -25.35
CA ALA A 2 0.27 19.73 -24.29
C ALA A 2 0.84 18.92 -23.11
N TRP A 3 0.60 19.39 -21.89
CA TRP A 3 0.89 18.59 -20.71
C TRP A 3 -0.12 17.44 -20.63
N ASP A 4 0.38 16.23 -20.62
CA ASP A 4 -0.42 15.03 -20.47
C ASP A 4 -0.12 14.40 -19.11
N PHE A 5 -1.11 14.37 -18.24
CA PHE A 5 -1.04 13.76 -16.92
C PHE A 5 -1.52 12.30 -16.91
N SER A 6 -1.73 11.70 -18.09
CA SER A 6 -2.06 10.29 -18.20
C SER A 6 -0.87 9.41 -17.80
N THR A 7 -1.17 8.20 -17.41
CA THR A 7 -0.18 7.18 -17.10
C THR A 7 -0.14 6.11 -18.20
N GLU A 8 0.89 5.27 -18.17
CA GLU A 8 0.94 4.11 -19.03
C GLU A 8 -0.28 3.20 -18.78
N PRO A 9 -0.83 2.54 -19.83
CA PRO A 9 -2.03 1.72 -19.68
C PRO A 9 -1.95 0.67 -18.60
N GLU A 10 -0.82 -0.01 -18.46
CA GLU A 10 -0.60 -1.03 -17.42
C GLU A 10 -0.70 -0.43 -16.00
N PHE A 11 -0.11 0.73 -15.78
CA PHE A 11 -0.19 1.39 -14.48
C PHE A 11 -1.58 1.95 -14.22
N GLN A 12 -2.27 2.44 -15.25
CA GLN A 12 -3.66 2.88 -15.13
C GLN A 12 -4.59 1.73 -14.72
N GLU A 13 -4.37 0.52 -15.22
CA GLU A 13 -5.12 -0.67 -14.77
C GLU A 13 -4.92 -0.93 -13.27
N HIS A 14 -3.69 -0.75 -12.75
CA HIS A 14 -3.44 -0.86 -11.31
C HIS A 14 -4.19 0.20 -10.52
N LEU A 15 -4.17 1.44 -10.97
CA LEU A 15 -4.90 2.53 -10.30
C LEU A 15 -6.42 2.28 -10.31
N ASP A 16 -6.98 1.81 -11.41
CA ASP A 16 -8.40 1.50 -11.54
C ASP A 16 -8.79 0.35 -10.60
N TRP A 17 -7.98 -0.71 -10.56
CA TRP A 17 -8.17 -1.80 -9.61
C TRP A 17 -8.10 -1.31 -8.17
N MET A 18 -7.13 -0.46 -7.82
CA MET A 18 -6.99 0.09 -6.47
C MET A 18 -8.23 0.90 -6.06
N ARG A 19 -8.75 1.76 -6.94
CA ARG A 19 -9.96 2.54 -6.66
C ARG A 19 -11.16 1.65 -6.36
N GLN A 20 -11.35 0.65 -7.18
CA GLN A 20 -12.44 -0.32 -6.99
C GLN A 20 -12.25 -1.11 -5.70
N PHE A 21 -11.05 -1.63 -5.46
CA PHE A 21 -10.72 -2.41 -4.27
C PHE A 21 -10.90 -1.62 -2.98
N VAL A 22 -10.41 -0.39 -2.92
CA VAL A 22 -10.58 0.49 -1.75
C VAL A 22 -12.06 0.75 -1.49
N ARG A 23 -12.81 1.08 -2.52
CA ARG A 23 -14.25 1.35 -2.40
C ARG A 23 -15.05 0.14 -1.95
N GLU A 24 -14.79 -1.03 -2.51
CA GLU A 24 -15.60 -2.23 -2.26
C GLU A 24 -15.17 -3.00 -1.03
N GLN A 25 -13.87 -3.03 -0.72
CA GLN A 25 -13.33 -3.88 0.34
C GLN A 25 -12.89 -3.12 1.59
N ILE A 26 -12.48 -1.87 1.45
CA ILE A 26 -11.87 -1.12 2.57
C ILE A 26 -12.85 -0.10 3.16
N TRP A 27 -13.54 0.69 2.36
CA TRP A 27 -14.53 1.64 2.88
C TRP A 27 -15.58 1.01 3.79
N PRO A 28 -16.15 -0.18 3.50
CA PRO A 28 -17.09 -0.82 4.42
C PRO A 28 -16.53 -1.12 5.80
N LEU A 29 -15.21 -1.33 5.93
CA LEU A 29 -14.57 -1.57 7.23
C LEU A 29 -14.61 -0.35 8.15
N GLU A 30 -14.70 0.86 7.60
CA GLU A 30 -14.81 2.09 8.38
C GLU A 30 -16.09 2.11 9.24
N THR A 31 -17.15 1.50 8.75
CA THR A 31 -18.44 1.47 9.44
C THR A 31 -18.49 0.49 10.62
N ILE A 32 -17.60 -0.48 10.65
CA ILE A 32 -17.59 -1.55 11.66
C ILE A 32 -16.30 -1.58 12.49
N TYR A 33 -15.41 -0.61 12.27
CA TYR A 33 -14.10 -0.58 12.95
C TYR A 33 -14.25 -0.57 14.47
N ASP A 34 -15.12 0.25 15.02
CA ASP A 34 -15.34 0.35 16.46
C ASP A 34 -15.86 -0.95 17.06
N GLU A 35 -16.67 -1.71 16.31
CA GLU A 35 -17.19 -3.00 16.73
C GLU A 35 -16.14 -4.12 16.65
N LEU A 36 -15.24 -4.06 15.65
CA LEU A 36 -14.18 -5.05 15.47
C LEU A 36 -13.08 -4.93 16.53
N GLY A 37 -12.78 -3.72 16.95
CA GLY A 37 -11.59 -3.42 17.74
C GLY A 37 -10.29 -3.66 16.95
N GLU A 38 -9.15 -3.38 17.56
CA GLU A 38 -7.85 -3.45 16.89
C GLU A 38 -7.51 -4.85 16.38
N GLU A 39 -7.71 -5.87 17.20
CA GLU A 39 -7.40 -7.25 16.82
C GLU A 39 -8.37 -7.80 15.76
N GLY A 40 -9.64 -7.49 15.89
CA GLY A 40 -10.65 -7.86 14.88
C GLY A 40 -10.36 -7.18 13.54
N PHE A 41 -9.97 -5.92 13.56
CA PHE A 41 -9.55 -5.18 12.38
C PHE A 41 -8.32 -5.81 11.71
N ARG A 42 -7.28 -6.15 12.46
CA ARG A 42 -6.10 -6.82 11.93
C ARG A 42 -6.45 -8.13 11.23
N ARG A 43 -7.35 -8.92 11.81
CA ARG A 43 -7.85 -10.16 11.18
C ARG A 43 -8.67 -9.89 9.93
N ALA A 44 -9.46 -8.85 9.93
CA ALA A 44 -10.28 -8.49 8.76
C ALA A 44 -9.45 -8.02 7.57
N ILE A 45 -8.36 -7.26 7.80
CA ILE A 45 -7.52 -6.76 6.71
C ILE A 45 -6.49 -7.78 6.20
N ALA A 46 -6.15 -8.81 6.96
CA ALA A 46 -5.14 -9.80 6.56
C ALA A 46 -5.40 -10.42 5.17
N PRO A 47 -6.60 -10.92 4.84
CA PRO A 47 -6.88 -11.43 3.50
C PRO A 47 -6.84 -10.35 2.42
N LEU A 48 -7.14 -9.10 2.76
CA LEU A 48 -7.04 -7.98 1.82
C LEU A 48 -5.57 -7.65 1.52
N GLN A 49 -4.71 -7.69 2.52
CA GLN A 49 -3.27 -7.54 2.34
C GLN A 49 -2.69 -8.61 1.42
N GLU A 50 -3.14 -9.86 1.55
CA GLU A 50 -2.72 -10.94 0.65
C GLU A 50 -3.17 -10.70 -0.80
N GLN A 51 -4.36 -10.16 -1.02
CA GLN A 51 -4.80 -9.77 -2.36
C GLN A 51 -3.93 -8.65 -2.96
N VAL A 52 -3.55 -7.67 -2.17
CA VAL A 52 -2.64 -6.59 -2.59
C VAL A 52 -1.27 -7.13 -2.95
N LYS A 53 -0.72 -8.04 -2.13
CA LYS A 53 0.55 -8.72 -2.40
C LYS A 53 0.49 -9.55 -3.69
N ALA A 54 -0.56 -10.32 -3.87
CA ALA A 54 -0.78 -11.12 -5.08
C ALA A 54 -0.88 -10.27 -6.34
N ARG A 55 -1.39 -9.05 -6.22
CA ARG A 55 -1.48 -8.07 -7.32
C ARG A 55 -0.14 -7.37 -7.59
N GLY A 56 0.85 -7.51 -6.71
CA GLY A 56 2.14 -6.84 -6.83
C GLY A 56 2.10 -5.35 -6.47
N LEU A 57 1.26 -4.95 -5.52
CA LEU A 57 1.09 -3.54 -5.11
C LEU A 57 1.47 -3.29 -3.65
N TRP A 58 1.99 -4.30 -2.95
CA TRP A 58 2.40 -4.19 -1.56
C TRP A 58 3.66 -3.37 -1.41
N ALA A 59 3.69 -2.49 -0.40
CA ALA A 59 4.86 -1.71 -0.01
C ALA A 59 5.52 -1.00 -1.22
N ALA A 60 4.72 -0.32 -2.03
CA ALA A 60 5.15 0.29 -3.29
C ALA A 60 6.27 1.34 -3.13
N HIS A 61 6.48 1.87 -1.91
CA HIS A 61 7.55 2.81 -1.59
C HIS A 61 8.94 2.17 -1.50
N LEU A 62 9.02 0.85 -1.29
CA LEU A 62 10.28 0.13 -1.20
C LEU A 62 10.76 -0.35 -2.58
N PRO A 63 12.09 -0.51 -2.76
CA PRO A 63 12.62 -1.10 -3.98
C PRO A 63 12.30 -2.60 -4.09
N PRO A 64 12.31 -3.18 -5.32
CA PRO A 64 11.92 -4.58 -5.54
C PRO A 64 12.75 -5.60 -4.74
N GLU A 65 14.02 -5.36 -4.56
CA GLU A 65 14.92 -6.25 -3.80
C GLU A 65 14.56 -6.37 -2.31
N LEU A 66 13.73 -5.45 -1.81
CA LEU A 66 13.23 -5.44 -0.43
C LEU A 66 11.73 -5.75 -0.34
N GLY A 67 11.16 -6.31 -1.40
CA GLY A 67 9.75 -6.70 -1.44
C GLY A 67 8.78 -5.61 -1.88
N GLY A 68 9.28 -4.44 -2.26
CA GLY A 68 8.49 -3.35 -2.80
C GLY A 68 8.33 -3.39 -4.31
N GLN A 69 7.84 -2.30 -4.90
CA GLN A 69 7.52 -2.23 -6.33
C GLN A 69 8.46 -1.33 -7.14
N GLY A 70 9.20 -0.44 -6.50
CA GLY A 70 10.12 0.47 -7.19
C GLY A 70 9.44 1.36 -8.22
N VAL A 71 8.23 1.82 -7.96
CA VAL A 71 7.42 2.56 -8.94
C VAL A 71 7.88 4.00 -9.19
N GLY A 72 8.69 4.56 -8.29
CA GLY A 72 9.08 5.97 -8.32
C GLY A 72 8.06 6.91 -7.68
N GLN A 73 8.48 8.13 -7.39
CA GLN A 73 7.71 9.07 -6.55
C GLN A 73 6.41 9.56 -7.22
N VAL A 74 6.40 9.77 -8.52
CA VAL A 74 5.20 10.25 -9.24
C VAL A 74 4.09 9.20 -9.21
N LYS A 75 4.41 7.97 -9.56
CA LYS A 75 3.45 6.85 -9.53
C LYS A 75 3.01 6.54 -8.09
N LEU A 76 3.93 6.60 -7.13
CA LEU A 76 3.61 6.45 -5.72
C LEU A 76 2.63 7.53 -5.26
N GLY A 77 2.81 8.79 -5.68
CA GLY A 77 1.88 9.88 -5.40
C GLY A 77 0.48 9.61 -5.92
N LEU A 78 0.35 9.09 -7.15
CA LEU A 78 -0.94 8.70 -7.73
C LEU A 78 -1.61 7.55 -6.96
N MET A 79 -0.82 6.58 -6.49
CA MET A 79 -1.32 5.53 -5.61
C MET A 79 -1.80 6.10 -4.28
N HIS A 80 -1.03 6.98 -3.66
CA HIS A 80 -1.38 7.60 -2.38
C HIS A 80 -2.62 8.49 -2.45
N GLU A 81 -2.91 9.10 -3.59
CA GLU A 81 -4.17 9.81 -3.81
C GLU A 81 -5.38 8.89 -3.60
N ILE A 82 -5.28 7.66 -4.07
CA ILE A 82 -6.33 6.65 -3.87
C ILE A 82 -6.35 6.14 -2.43
N LEU A 83 -5.20 5.81 -1.87
CA LEU A 83 -5.09 5.31 -0.49
C LEU A 83 -5.54 6.35 0.54
N GLY A 84 -5.33 7.63 0.25
CA GLY A 84 -5.76 8.74 1.10
C GLY A 84 -7.28 8.91 1.20
N THR A 85 -8.08 8.19 0.42
CA THR A 85 -9.54 8.22 0.52
C THR A 85 -10.08 7.41 1.70
N SER A 86 -9.23 6.64 2.38
CA SER A 86 -9.58 5.88 3.57
C SER A 86 -8.44 5.91 4.59
N PRO A 87 -8.72 6.07 5.89
CA PRO A 87 -7.68 5.99 6.92
C PRO A 87 -7.08 4.59 7.06
N PHE A 88 -7.72 3.56 6.52
CA PHE A 88 -7.28 2.16 6.63
C PHE A 88 -6.56 1.63 5.38
N ALA A 89 -6.77 2.26 4.23
CA ALA A 89 -6.18 1.81 2.97
C ALA A 89 -4.63 1.75 3.01
N PRO A 90 -3.91 2.72 3.61
CA PRO A 90 -2.46 2.62 3.72
C PRO A 90 -1.97 1.36 4.43
N ALA A 91 -2.63 0.93 5.49
CA ALA A 91 -2.28 -0.31 6.20
C ALA A 91 -2.50 -1.56 5.35
N VAL A 92 -3.56 -1.58 4.56
CA VAL A 92 -3.86 -2.70 3.65
C VAL A 92 -2.84 -2.81 2.51
N PHE A 93 -2.24 -1.69 2.10
CA PHE A 93 -1.23 -1.64 1.03
C PHE A 93 0.22 -1.63 1.54
N GLY A 94 0.45 -1.74 2.85
CA GLY A 94 1.79 -1.75 3.43
C GLY A 94 2.51 -0.39 3.39
N ASN A 95 1.75 0.70 3.39
CA ASN A 95 2.25 2.08 3.31
C ASN A 95 1.85 2.94 4.51
N ALA A 96 1.37 2.34 5.59
CA ALA A 96 0.94 3.09 6.77
C ALA A 96 2.13 3.67 7.55
N ALA A 97 2.00 4.90 7.99
CA ALA A 97 2.90 5.47 8.98
C ALA A 97 2.57 4.88 10.38
N PRO A 98 3.57 4.62 11.23
CA PRO A 98 5.00 4.90 11.08
C PRO A 98 5.80 3.81 10.35
N ASP A 99 5.16 2.69 10.00
CA ASP A 99 5.83 1.50 9.48
C ASP A 99 6.55 1.78 8.15
N SER A 100 5.94 2.58 7.27
CA SER A 100 6.56 2.94 6.00
C SER A 100 7.88 3.69 6.17
N GLY A 101 7.94 4.67 7.08
CA GLY A 101 9.18 5.38 7.39
C GLY A 101 10.23 4.50 8.04
N ASN A 102 9.82 3.64 8.96
CA ASN A 102 10.71 2.69 9.62
C ASN A 102 11.28 1.67 8.64
N SER A 103 10.47 1.19 7.70
CA SER A 103 10.94 0.28 6.65
C SER A 103 11.95 0.95 5.71
N GLU A 104 11.77 2.22 5.37
CA GLU A 104 12.77 2.99 4.59
C GLU A 104 14.09 3.14 5.33
N ILE A 105 14.04 3.43 6.63
CA ILE A 105 15.26 3.52 7.45
C ILE A 105 16.00 2.18 7.48
N LEU A 106 15.27 1.08 7.69
CA LEU A 106 15.84 -0.26 7.66
C LEU A 106 16.41 -0.60 6.27
N ALA A 107 15.70 -0.23 5.21
CA ALA A 107 16.15 -0.43 3.85
C ALA A 107 17.49 0.26 3.55
N LEU A 108 17.66 1.49 4.04
CA LEU A 108 18.87 2.29 3.80
C LEU A 108 20.02 1.91 4.73
N ALA A 109 19.75 1.72 6.02
CA ALA A 109 20.77 1.66 7.06
C ALA A 109 20.79 0.33 7.85
N GLY A 110 19.84 -0.56 7.64
CA GLY A 110 19.78 -1.84 8.33
C GLY A 110 20.86 -2.83 7.87
N THR A 111 21.32 -3.69 8.78
CA THR A 111 22.17 -4.83 8.38
C THR A 111 21.36 -5.87 7.60
N PRO A 112 22.01 -6.79 6.85
CA PRO A 112 21.30 -7.86 6.17
C PRO A 112 20.36 -8.66 7.10
N GLU A 113 20.81 -8.99 8.29
CA GLU A 113 20.02 -9.73 9.28
C GLU A 113 18.81 -8.92 9.78
N GLN A 114 18.98 -7.60 9.97
CA GLN A 114 17.87 -6.73 10.36
C GLN A 114 16.83 -6.60 9.24
N LYS A 115 17.29 -6.47 7.99
CA LYS A 115 16.38 -6.41 6.83
C LYS A 115 15.59 -7.70 6.69
N GLU A 116 16.25 -8.85 6.78
CA GLU A 116 15.59 -10.17 6.70
C GLU A 116 14.55 -10.36 7.80
N ARG A 117 14.82 -9.85 9.00
CA ARG A 117 13.94 -10.03 10.16
C ARG A 117 12.75 -9.09 10.19
N TYR A 118 12.91 -7.85 9.72
CA TYR A 118 11.93 -6.78 9.96
C TYR A 118 11.31 -6.21 8.68
N LEU A 119 11.81 -6.51 7.51
CA LEU A 119 11.21 -6.17 6.22
C LEU A 119 10.53 -7.36 5.58
#